data_be002aedec51549e16c9a27c048f4470
#
_entry.id   be002aedec51549e16c9a27c048f4470
#
_cell.length_a   1.000
_cell.length_b   1.000
_cell.length_c   1.000
_cell.angle_alpha   90.00
_cell.angle_beta   90.00
_cell.angle_gamma   90.00
#
_symmetry.space_group_name_H-M   'P 1'
#
loop_
_entity.id
_entity.type
_entity.pdbx_description
1 polymer ?
#
loop_
_entity_poly.entity_id
_entity_poly.type
_entity_poly.pdbx_seq_one_letter_code
_entity_poly.pdbx_strand_id
1 'polypeptide(L)'
;MVTRVAVVGASGRLGSLACTLIEHQPDLALVARLDSRSDLGEMLGADVVLDVTTPGVSPTVVDHAVRAGLKVLVGTSGWSEDRVRTVRTLLQAHPDAGVVVIPNFSLGSVLATHFATIAARYFESIEIVETHHAAKVDSPSGTAVRTAELIGHARAELGPVVAPHTDQRARGQQVASVPIHSLRLQGAVARQDVHFGGTGEVLTLTHETLSPSSYEVGILLGLRAAINTTGLVVGLDALIGLSAPAPVDVRADAGADGDTA
;
A
#
# COMPACT_ATOMS: atom_id res chain seq x y z
N MET A 1 -2.73 28.00 8.42
CA MET A 1 -3.79 27.44 9.32
C MET A 1 -3.26 26.12 9.84
N VAL A 2 -3.38 25.82 11.13
CA VAL A 2 -2.91 24.56 11.73
C VAL A 2 -4.03 23.52 11.56
N THR A 3 -3.74 22.36 10.95
CA THR A 3 -4.69 21.27 10.76
C THR A 3 -4.85 20.45 12.05
N ARG A 4 -6.07 20.34 12.53
CA ARG A 4 -6.40 19.58 13.76
C ARG A 4 -6.57 18.11 13.39
N VAL A 5 -5.80 17.23 14.03
CA VAL A 5 -5.78 15.79 13.74
C VAL A 5 -6.26 14.98 14.95
N ALA A 6 -7.21 14.08 14.74
CA ALA A 6 -7.56 13.03 15.69
C ALA A 6 -6.94 11.71 15.24
N VAL A 7 -6.34 10.95 16.15
CA VAL A 7 -5.75 9.62 15.86
C VAL A 7 -6.60 8.56 16.53
N VAL A 8 -7.19 7.66 15.74
CA VAL A 8 -7.96 6.50 16.20
C VAL A 8 -7.09 5.26 16.09
N GLY A 9 -6.90 4.56 17.21
CA GLY A 9 -5.90 3.51 17.36
C GLY A 9 -4.58 4.05 17.94
N ALA A 10 -4.64 5.18 18.65
CA ALA A 10 -3.48 5.92 19.17
C ALA A 10 -2.56 5.11 20.09
N SER A 11 -3.09 4.10 20.79
CA SER A 11 -2.32 3.20 21.67
C SER A 11 -1.55 2.10 20.94
N GLY A 12 -1.81 1.90 19.64
CA GLY A 12 -1.10 0.94 18.78
C GLY A 12 0.30 1.44 18.38
N ARG A 13 1.14 0.55 17.83
CA ARG A 13 2.51 0.89 17.39
C ARG A 13 2.53 2.05 16.37
N LEU A 14 1.70 1.97 15.34
CA LEU A 14 1.63 3.00 14.30
C LEU A 14 0.93 4.27 14.83
N GLY A 15 -0.10 4.12 15.67
CA GLY A 15 -0.80 5.24 16.27
C GLY A 15 0.08 6.06 17.21
N SER A 16 0.89 5.41 18.05
CA SER A 16 1.85 6.10 18.93
C SER A 16 2.91 6.85 18.13
N LEU A 17 3.47 6.23 17.07
CA LEU A 17 4.38 6.91 16.15
C LEU A 17 3.73 8.14 15.53
N ALA A 18 2.51 8.01 15.01
CA ALA A 18 1.78 9.11 14.39
C ALA A 18 1.49 10.24 15.35
N CYS A 19 1.08 9.95 16.58
CA CYS A 19 0.87 10.97 17.62
C CYS A 19 2.14 11.78 17.88
N THR A 20 3.27 11.09 18.11
CA THR A 20 4.58 11.75 18.32
C THR A 20 4.98 12.57 17.09
N LEU A 21 4.79 12.03 15.90
CA LEU A 21 5.14 12.72 14.65
C LEU A 21 4.31 14.01 14.46
N ILE A 22 3.00 13.96 14.69
CA ILE A 22 2.10 15.11 14.57
C ILE A 22 2.48 16.22 15.54
N GLU A 23 2.82 15.89 16.77
CA GLU A 23 3.21 16.87 17.81
C GLU A 23 4.48 17.64 17.46
N HIS A 24 5.34 17.10 16.58
CA HIS A 24 6.57 17.76 16.14
C HIS A 24 6.38 18.55 14.83
N GLN A 25 5.17 18.61 14.24
CA GLN A 25 4.91 19.36 13.02
C GLN A 25 4.27 20.73 13.33
N PRO A 26 4.81 21.83 12.79
CA PRO A 26 4.27 23.18 13.07
C PRO A 26 2.92 23.44 12.37
N ASP A 27 2.57 22.66 11.36
CA ASP A 27 1.35 22.76 10.57
C ASP A 27 0.23 21.81 11.02
N LEU A 28 0.50 20.93 12.01
CA LEU A 28 -0.45 19.95 12.55
C LEU A 28 -0.65 20.17 14.06
N ALA A 29 -1.86 19.86 14.56
CA ALA A 29 -2.18 19.83 15.98
C ALA A 29 -2.91 18.55 16.34
N LEU A 30 -2.36 17.75 17.24
CA LEU A 30 -3.02 16.58 17.78
C LEU A 30 -4.10 16.99 18.78
N VAL A 31 -5.38 16.81 18.41
CA VAL A 31 -6.52 17.26 19.24
C VAL A 31 -7.20 16.11 19.98
N ALA A 32 -7.07 14.87 19.50
CA ALA A 32 -7.64 13.70 20.17
C ALA A 32 -6.80 12.45 19.92
N ARG A 33 -6.73 11.59 20.94
CA ARG A 33 -6.13 10.25 20.91
C ARG A 33 -7.17 9.24 21.34
N LEU A 34 -7.70 8.47 20.39
CA LEU A 34 -8.74 7.48 20.66
C LEU A 34 -8.17 6.07 20.66
N ASP A 35 -8.60 5.28 21.62
CA ASP A 35 -8.33 3.84 21.71
C ASP A 35 -9.63 3.03 21.72
N SER A 36 -9.55 1.72 22.04
CA SER A 36 -10.70 0.83 22.05
C SER A 36 -11.77 1.15 23.13
N ARG A 37 -11.49 2.07 24.03
CA ARG A 37 -12.41 2.49 25.12
C ARG A 37 -12.97 3.88 24.89
N SER A 38 -12.46 4.62 23.91
CA SER A 38 -12.89 5.97 23.60
C SER A 38 -14.22 5.97 22.85
N ASP A 39 -15.03 7.02 23.06
CA ASP A 39 -16.18 7.31 22.20
C ASP A 39 -15.70 7.94 20.88
N LEU A 40 -16.25 7.49 19.76
CA LEU A 40 -15.88 8.06 18.45
C LEU A 40 -16.24 9.54 18.33
N GLY A 41 -17.21 10.04 19.10
CA GLY A 41 -17.54 11.46 19.18
C GLY A 41 -16.37 12.36 19.62
N GLU A 42 -15.36 11.81 20.30
CA GLU A 42 -14.17 12.57 20.69
C GLU A 42 -13.34 13.08 19.48
N MET A 43 -13.54 12.52 18.28
CA MET A 43 -12.89 13.01 17.06
C MET A 43 -13.53 14.28 16.46
N LEU A 44 -14.74 14.68 16.89
CA LEU A 44 -15.54 15.74 16.24
C LEU A 44 -14.89 17.14 16.27
N GLY A 45 -13.83 17.31 17.04
CA GLY A 45 -13.05 18.56 17.05
C GLY A 45 -11.94 18.63 15.99
N ALA A 46 -11.71 17.57 15.23
CA ALA A 46 -10.64 17.48 14.24
C ALA A 46 -11.06 18.02 12.86
N ASP A 47 -10.07 18.28 12.01
CA ASP A 47 -10.24 18.53 10.58
C ASP A 47 -9.97 17.25 9.79
N VAL A 48 -9.03 16.42 10.30
CA VAL A 48 -8.64 15.12 9.71
C VAL A 48 -8.61 14.05 10.80
N VAL A 49 -9.16 12.89 10.50
CA VAL A 49 -9.06 11.68 11.32
C VAL A 49 -8.04 10.73 10.70
N LEU A 50 -7.02 10.33 11.46
CA LEU A 50 -6.13 9.24 11.10
C LEU A 50 -6.62 7.94 11.75
N ASP A 51 -7.09 7.01 10.92
CA ASP A 51 -7.46 5.66 11.36
C ASP A 51 -6.30 4.69 11.19
N VAL A 52 -5.77 4.20 12.30
CA VAL A 52 -4.74 3.17 12.39
C VAL A 52 -5.16 2.06 13.35
N THR A 53 -6.40 1.65 13.24
CA THR A 53 -7.04 0.62 14.06
C THR A 53 -6.81 -0.80 13.53
N THR A 54 -7.86 -1.60 13.49
CA THR A 54 -7.84 -2.97 12.94
C THR A 54 -8.82 -3.09 11.77
N PRO A 55 -8.64 -4.08 10.88
CA PRO A 55 -9.54 -4.27 9.74
C PRO A 55 -11.02 -4.43 10.10
N GLY A 56 -11.33 -4.91 11.30
CA GLY A 56 -12.72 -5.05 11.78
C GLY A 56 -13.35 -3.74 12.26
N VAL A 57 -12.54 -2.79 12.73
CA VAL A 57 -13.00 -1.51 13.34
C VAL A 57 -12.98 -0.37 12.32
N SER A 58 -11.98 -0.36 11.44
CA SER A 58 -11.73 0.71 10.48
C SER A 58 -12.96 1.17 9.67
N PRO A 59 -13.82 0.27 9.14
CA PRO A 59 -15.01 0.71 8.40
C PRO A 59 -15.98 1.54 9.25
N THR A 60 -16.12 1.22 10.54
CA THR A 60 -16.99 1.98 11.47
C THR A 60 -16.40 3.37 11.75
N VAL A 61 -15.09 3.48 11.92
CA VAL A 61 -14.40 4.77 12.10
C VAL A 61 -14.59 5.66 10.88
N VAL A 62 -14.38 5.10 9.68
CA VAL A 62 -14.56 5.84 8.42
C VAL A 62 -16.00 6.29 8.22
N ASP A 63 -16.97 5.42 8.44
CA ASP A 63 -18.40 5.77 8.32
C ASP A 63 -18.77 6.92 9.28
N HIS A 64 -18.35 6.81 10.54
CA HIS A 64 -18.64 7.85 11.56
C HIS A 64 -18.01 9.19 11.18
N ALA A 65 -16.72 9.20 10.80
CA ALA A 65 -16.01 10.42 10.43
C ALA A 65 -16.59 11.10 9.19
N VAL A 66 -16.88 10.33 8.13
CA VAL A 66 -17.48 10.84 6.89
C VAL A 66 -18.86 11.45 7.14
N ARG A 67 -19.73 10.80 7.94
CA ARG A 67 -21.05 11.34 8.31
C ARG A 67 -20.95 12.61 9.15
N ALA A 68 -19.88 12.76 9.91
CA ALA A 68 -19.59 13.97 10.68
C ALA A 68 -18.92 15.08 9.83
N GLY A 69 -18.70 14.87 8.54
CA GLY A 69 -18.08 15.85 7.63
C GLY A 69 -16.57 15.99 7.78
N LEU A 70 -15.92 15.04 8.45
CA LEU A 70 -14.46 15.04 8.66
C LEU A 70 -13.74 14.41 7.46
N LYS A 71 -12.49 14.85 7.21
CA LYS A 71 -11.57 14.18 6.29
C LYS A 71 -10.97 12.96 6.96
N VAL A 72 -10.66 11.91 6.20
CA VAL A 72 -10.13 10.66 6.77
C VAL A 72 -8.87 10.22 6.03
N LEU A 73 -7.82 9.93 6.80
CA LEU A 73 -6.66 9.16 6.35
C LEU A 73 -6.74 7.77 6.98
N VAL A 74 -6.80 6.75 6.15
CA VAL A 74 -6.82 5.35 6.59
C VAL A 74 -5.47 4.70 6.37
N GLY A 75 -4.83 4.28 7.46
CA GLY A 75 -3.60 3.46 7.45
C GLY A 75 -3.85 2.02 7.88
N THR A 76 -5.08 1.68 8.23
CA THR A 76 -5.47 0.31 8.58
C THR A 76 -5.45 -0.57 7.34
N SER A 77 -4.88 -1.77 7.44
CA SER A 77 -4.87 -2.77 6.37
C SER A 77 -6.24 -3.44 6.16
N GLY A 78 -6.37 -4.25 5.10
CA GLY A 78 -7.58 -5.05 4.85
C GLY A 78 -8.72 -4.29 4.16
N TRP A 79 -8.40 -3.25 3.42
CA TRP A 79 -9.33 -2.53 2.56
C TRP A 79 -9.44 -3.21 1.18
N SER A 80 -10.35 -4.18 1.10
CA SER A 80 -10.71 -4.86 -0.15
C SER A 80 -11.48 -3.93 -1.10
N GLU A 81 -11.58 -4.33 -2.37
CA GLU A 81 -12.37 -3.58 -3.37
C GLU A 81 -13.83 -3.37 -2.94
N ASP A 82 -14.44 -4.34 -2.24
CA ASP A 82 -15.80 -4.20 -1.73
C ASP A 82 -15.92 -3.10 -0.66
N ARG A 83 -14.96 -3.02 0.25
CA ARG A 83 -14.91 -1.96 1.25
C ARG A 83 -14.68 -0.60 0.60
N VAL A 84 -13.78 -0.52 -0.35
CA VAL A 84 -13.50 0.68 -1.16
C VAL A 84 -14.78 1.13 -1.91
N ARG A 85 -15.53 0.19 -2.48
CA ARG A 85 -16.81 0.46 -3.15
C ARG A 85 -17.86 1.00 -2.18
N THR A 86 -17.95 0.43 -0.96
CA THR A 86 -18.86 0.90 0.09
C THR A 86 -18.56 2.36 0.47
N VAL A 87 -17.28 2.72 0.65
CA VAL A 87 -16.89 4.11 0.94
C VAL A 87 -17.22 5.03 -0.24
N ARG A 88 -17.01 4.59 -1.48
CA ARG A 88 -17.37 5.37 -2.67
C ARG A 88 -18.87 5.68 -2.70
N THR A 89 -19.72 4.72 -2.32
CA THR A 89 -21.18 4.94 -2.21
C THR A 89 -21.50 5.90 -1.06
N LEU A 90 -20.86 5.77 0.10
CA LEU A 90 -21.05 6.68 1.23
C LEU A 90 -20.70 8.14 0.85
N LEU A 91 -19.60 8.33 0.12
CA LEU A 91 -19.16 9.65 -0.33
C LEU A 91 -20.10 10.32 -1.35
N GLN A 92 -20.92 9.56 -2.07
CA GLN A 92 -21.98 10.15 -2.94
C GLN A 92 -23.03 10.95 -2.14
N ALA A 93 -23.30 10.54 -0.91
CA ALA A 93 -24.19 11.25 0.00
C ALA A 93 -23.48 12.37 0.81
N HIS A 94 -22.15 12.43 0.75
CA HIS A 94 -21.29 13.38 1.47
C HIS A 94 -20.23 13.98 0.53
N PRO A 95 -20.62 14.82 -0.45
CA PRO A 95 -19.72 15.25 -1.55
C PRO A 95 -18.53 16.09 -1.08
N ASP A 96 -18.63 16.76 0.07
CA ASP A 96 -17.55 17.54 0.65
C ASP A 96 -16.56 16.69 1.47
N ALA A 97 -16.92 15.45 1.78
CA ALA A 97 -16.04 14.54 2.52
C ALA A 97 -14.89 14.02 1.63
N GLY A 98 -13.81 13.60 2.26
CA GLY A 98 -12.67 13.01 1.59
C GLY A 98 -12.08 11.86 2.39
N VAL A 99 -11.78 10.76 1.71
CA VAL A 99 -11.14 9.59 2.30
C VAL A 99 -9.90 9.25 1.49
N VAL A 100 -8.76 9.14 2.16
CA VAL A 100 -7.49 8.69 1.60
C VAL A 100 -7.16 7.35 2.25
N VAL A 101 -7.06 6.28 1.49
CA VAL A 101 -6.69 4.95 1.98
C VAL A 101 -5.26 4.65 1.56
N ILE A 102 -4.35 4.51 2.53
CA ILE A 102 -2.94 4.19 2.29
C ILE A 102 -2.61 2.83 2.91
N PRO A 103 -2.61 1.74 2.13
CA PRO A 103 -2.31 0.41 2.64
C PRO A 103 -0.90 0.25 3.19
N ASN A 104 0.04 1.08 2.73
CA ASN A 104 1.43 1.10 3.18
C ASN A 104 1.99 2.52 3.13
N PHE A 105 2.43 3.03 4.27
CA PHE A 105 3.03 4.36 4.40
C PHE A 105 4.52 4.40 4.00
N SER A 106 5.17 3.28 3.78
CA SER A 106 6.58 3.26 3.37
C SER A 106 6.73 3.72 1.92
N LEU A 107 7.31 4.91 1.73
CA LEU A 107 7.59 5.44 0.40
C LEU A 107 8.50 4.50 -0.42
N GLY A 108 9.53 3.93 0.22
CA GLY A 108 10.42 2.97 -0.44
C GLY A 108 9.69 1.71 -0.91
N SER A 109 8.75 1.17 -0.12
CA SER A 109 7.93 0.02 -0.50
C SER A 109 7.01 0.34 -1.70
N VAL A 110 6.41 1.52 -1.70
CA VAL A 110 5.53 1.98 -2.80
C VAL A 110 6.33 2.16 -4.09
N LEU A 111 7.50 2.79 -4.01
CA LEU A 111 8.41 2.96 -5.16
C LEU A 111 8.90 1.60 -5.69
N ALA A 112 9.32 0.69 -4.81
CA ALA A 112 9.76 -0.65 -5.21
C ALA A 112 8.65 -1.43 -5.92
N THR A 113 7.41 -1.37 -5.41
CA THR A 113 6.24 -1.97 -6.06
C THR A 113 5.98 -1.33 -7.43
N HIS A 114 6.05 -0.01 -7.53
CA HIS A 114 5.87 0.69 -8.80
C HIS A 114 6.93 0.29 -9.84
N PHE A 115 8.20 0.28 -9.46
CA PHE A 115 9.30 -0.17 -10.34
C PHE A 115 9.14 -1.64 -10.73
N ALA A 116 8.64 -2.49 -9.83
CA ALA A 116 8.34 -3.88 -10.14
C ALA A 116 7.26 -4.01 -11.23
N THR A 117 6.22 -3.17 -11.22
CA THR A 117 5.19 -3.18 -12.28
C THR A 117 5.74 -2.72 -13.64
N ILE A 118 6.68 -1.77 -13.65
CA ILE A 118 7.38 -1.35 -14.86
C ILE A 118 8.23 -2.50 -15.40
N ALA A 119 9.12 -3.06 -14.57
CA ALA A 119 10.02 -4.14 -14.93
C ALA A 119 9.27 -5.41 -15.41
N ALA A 120 8.13 -5.72 -14.80
CA ALA A 120 7.34 -6.89 -15.12
C ALA A 120 6.92 -7.02 -16.59
N ARG A 121 6.94 -5.92 -17.34
CA ARG A 121 6.59 -5.91 -18.77
C ARG A 121 7.71 -6.39 -19.68
N TYR A 122 8.94 -6.46 -19.17
CA TYR A 122 10.14 -6.77 -19.95
C TYR A 122 10.72 -8.14 -19.63
N PHE A 123 10.26 -8.78 -18.53
CA PHE A 123 10.78 -10.07 -18.08
C PHE A 123 9.69 -11.14 -18.09
N GLU A 124 10.06 -12.37 -18.43
CA GLU A 124 9.11 -13.48 -18.52
C GLU A 124 8.95 -14.23 -17.21
N SER A 125 10.03 -14.35 -16.43
CA SER A 125 10.05 -15.04 -15.14
C SER A 125 10.12 -14.04 -14.00
N ILE A 126 9.19 -14.12 -13.05
CA ILE A 126 9.10 -13.21 -11.91
C ILE A 126 8.74 -14.00 -10.67
N GLU A 127 9.51 -13.81 -9.59
CA GLU A 127 9.21 -14.40 -8.29
C GLU A 127 9.39 -13.37 -7.18
N ILE A 128 8.62 -13.49 -6.10
CA ILE A 128 8.70 -12.60 -4.94
C ILE A 128 9.16 -13.41 -3.73
N VAL A 129 10.15 -12.89 -2.98
CA VAL A 129 10.52 -13.39 -1.66
C VAL A 129 10.19 -12.31 -0.63
N GLU A 130 9.33 -12.61 0.34
CA GLU A 130 9.01 -11.68 1.42
C GLU A 130 9.48 -12.24 2.77
N THR A 131 10.08 -11.38 3.58
CA THR A 131 10.63 -11.74 4.88
C THR A 131 10.04 -10.82 5.96
N HIS A 132 9.49 -11.42 7.01
CA HIS A 132 8.98 -10.67 8.15
C HIS A 132 9.41 -11.32 9.48
N HIS A 133 9.17 -10.57 10.56
CA HIS A 133 9.40 -11.09 11.92
C HIS A 133 8.59 -12.36 12.19
N ALA A 134 9.11 -13.23 13.06
CA ALA A 134 8.54 -14.54 13.34
C ALA A 134 7.07 -14.52 13.85
N ALA A 135 6.64 -13.42 14.48
CA ALA A 135 5.29 -13.26 15.00
C ALA A 135 4.25 -12.78 13.96
N LYS A 136 4.63 -12.58 12.69
CA LYS A 136 3.66 -12.22 11.63
C LYS A 136 2.82 -13.44 11.26
N VAL A 137 1.49 -13.31 11.42
CA VAL A 137 0.54 -14.42 11.26
C VAL A 137 0.19 -14.70 9.81
N ASP A 138 -0.08 -13.62 9.03
CA ASP A 138 -0.46 -13.76 7.62
C ASP A 138 0.74 -14.14 6.75
N SER A 139 0.51 -15.01 5.78
CA SER A 139 1.48 -15.47 4.78
C SER A 139 0.72 -15.85 3.50
N PRO A 140 1.09 -15.26 2.34
CA PRO A 140 2.04 -14.17 2.15
C PRO A 140 1.59 -12.84 2.78
N SER A 141 2.53 -11.87 2.89
CA SER A 141 2.20 -10.53 3.36
C SER A 141 1.26 -9.80 2.38
N GLY A 142 0.38 -8.95 2.91
CA GLY A 142 -0.53 -8.15 2.06
C GLY A 142 0.20 -7.28 1.03
N THR A 143 1.41 -6.79 1.35
CA THR A 143 2.25 -6.03 0.41
C THR A 143 2.73 -6.91 -0.75
N ALA A 144 3.15 -8.14 -0.47
CA ALA A 144 3.61 -9.07 -1.50
C ALA A 144 2.45 -9.52 -2.40
N VAL A 145 1.29 -9.82 -1.81
CA VAL A 145 0.05 -10.13 -2.56
C VAL A 145 -0.29 -8.97 -3.49
N ARG A 146 -0.33 -7.74 -2.96
CA ARG A 146 -0.63 -6.55 -3.77
C ARG A 146 0.38 -6.31 -4.88
N THR A 147 1.67 -6.52 -4.62
CA THR A 147 2.73 -6.41 -5.64
C THR A 147 2.51 -7.43 -6.77
N ALA A 148 2.21 -8.68 -6.42
CA ALA A 148 1.93 -9.73 -7.41
C ALA A 148 0.68 -9.42 -8.25
N GLU A 149 -0.41 -8.94 -7.65
CA GLU A 149 -1.62 -8.50 -8.35
C GLU A 149 -1.34 -7.38 -9.34
N LEU A 150 -0.57 -6.36 -8.93
CA LEU A 150 -0.19 -5.24 -9.78
C LEU A 150 0.73 -5.68 -10.94
N ILE A 151 1.67 -6.60 -10.69
CA ILE A 151 2.49 -7.23 -11.72
C ILE A 151 1.60 -7.97 -12.72
N GLY A 152 0.68 -8.82 -12.23
CA GLY A 152 -0.25 -9.55 -13.10
C GLY A 152 -1.12 -8.61 -13.95
N HIS A 153 -1.62 -7.53 -13.36
CA HIS A 153 -2.38 -6.51 -14.08
C HIS A 153 -1.53 -5.80 -15.15
N ALA A 154 -0.30 -5.39 -14.81
CA ALA A 154 0.62 -4.75 -15.77
C ALA A 154 1.00 -5.66 -16.95
N ARG A 155 0.83 -6.99 -16.80
CA ARG A 155 1.09 -8.02 -17.80
C ARG A 155 -0.16 -8.56 -18.49
N ALA A 156 -1.33 -8.00 -18.28
CA ALA A 156 -2.59 -8.57 -18.76
C ALA A 156 -2.55 -8.93 -20.26
N GLU A 157 -1.90 -8.12 -21.08
CA GLU A 157 -1.74 -8.33 -22.53
C GLU A 157 -0.57 -9.27 -22.90
N LEU A 158 0.37 -9.51 -21.98
CA LEU A 158 1.56 -10.33 -22.19
C LEU A 158 1.38 -11.79 -21.75
N GLY A 159 0.30 -12.06 -21.03
CA GLY A 159 0.01 -13.36 -20.44
C GLY A 159 0.69 -13.61 -19.09
N PRO A 160 0.48 -14.82 -18.52
CA PRO A 160 0.98 -15.18 -17.21
C PRO A 160 2.51 -15.19 -17.15
N VAL A 161 3.04 -15.04 -15.93
CA VAL A 161 4.47 -15.22 -15.64
C VAL A 161 4.88 -16.66 -15.93
N VAL A 162 6.05 -16.85 -16.51
CA VAL A 162 6.65 -18.19 -16.70
C VAL A 162 7.19 -18.70 -15.36
N ALA A 163 6.42 -19.57 -14.71
CA ALA A 163 6.76 -20.16 -13.43
C ALA A 163 6.54 -21.69 -13.50
N PRO A 164 7.59 -22.48 -13.82
CA PRO A 164 7.47 -23.92 -13.94
C PRO A 164 7.29 -24.60 -12.57
N HIS A 165 6.66 -25.78 -12.57
CA HIS A 165 6.50 -26.67 -11.41
C HIS A 165 5.78 -26.03 -10.21
N THR A 166 4.78 -25.19 -10.45
CA THR A 166 4.02 -24.48 -9.41
C THR A 166 3.12 -25.38 -8.56
N ASP A 167 2.96 -26.64 -8.94
CA ASP A 167 2.30 -27.71 -8.19
C ASP A 167 3.14 -28.22 -6.99
N GLN A 168 4.45 -27.95 -7.00
CA GLN A 168 5.34 -28.32 -5.90
C GLN A 168 5.24 -27.34 -4.74
N ARG A 169 5.12 -27.85 -3.51
CA ARG A 169 4.96 -27.03 -2.30
C ARG A 169 6.07 -26.01 -2.07
N ALA A 170 7.31 -26.32 -2.49
CA ALA A 170 8.47 -25.45 -2.36
C ALA A 170 8.46 -24.26 -3.36
N ARG A 171 7.53 -24.25 -4.33
CA ARG A 171 7.43 -23.20 -5.36
C ARG A 171 6.59 -21.99 -4.92
N GLY A 172 6.33 -21.83 -3.63
CA GLY A 172 5.61 -20.71 -3.07
C GLY A 172 4.11 -20.73 -3.34
N GLN A 173 3.43 -19.67 -2.93
CA GLN A 173 2.00 -19.45 -3.20
C GLN A 173 1.83 -18.62 -4.47
N GLN A 174 1.01 -19.11 -5.41
CA GLN A 174 0.69 -18.38 -6.63
C GLN A 174 -0.32 -17.27 -6.37
N VAL A 175 0.01 -16.03 -6.78
CA VAL A 175 -0.91 -14.88 -6.81
C VAL A 175 -0.77 -14.21 -8.17
N ALA A 176 -1.85 -14.11 -8.94
CA ALA A 176 -1.84 -13.55 -10.29
C ALA A 176 -0.71 -14.12 -11.17
N SER A 177 -0.46 -15.42 -11.11
CA SER A 177 0.64 -16.18 -11.74
C SER A 177 2.06 -15.93 -11.18
N VAL A 178 2.24 -15.06 -10.22
CA VAL A 178 3.55 -14.78 -9.59
C VAL A 178 3.73 -15.66 -8.35
N PRO A 179 4.79 -16.48 -8.25
CA PRO A 179 5.10 -17.22 -7.04
C PRO A 179 5.58 -16.28 -5.93
N ILE A 180 5.04 -16.43 -4.71
CA ILE A 180 5.45 -15.69 -3.52
C ILE A 180 5.98 -16.66 -2.48
N HIS A 181 7.21 -16.45 -2.03
CA HIS A 181 7.89 -17.22 -0.99
C HIS A 181 7.94 -16.39 0.30
N SER A 182 7.49 -16.97 1.42
CA SER A 182 7.39 -16.27 2.69
C SER A 182 8.40 -16.79 3.69
N LEU A 183 9.25 -15.91 4.22
CA LEU A 183 10.17 -16.18 5.31
C LEU A 183 9.68 -15.53 6.61
N ARG A 184 9.82 -16.23 7.73
CA ARG A 184 9.52 -15.75 9.08
C ARG A 184 10.76 -15.92 9.93
N LEU A 185 11.48 -14.81 10.18
CA LEU A 185 12.79 -14.82 10.84
C LEU A 185 12.78 -13.95 12.10
N GLN A 186 13.46 -14.43 13.12
CA GLN A 186 13.74 -13.60 14.29
C GLN A 186 14.76 -12.52 13.90
N GLY A 187 14.52 -11.27 14.32
CA GLY A 187 15.37 -10.11 13.98
C GLY A 187 14.98 -9.39 12.68
N ALA A 188 14.21 -10.02 11.79
CA ALA A 188 13.66 -9.31 10.64
C ALA A 188 12.53 -8.35 11.06
N VAL A 189 12.41 -7.23 10.34
CA VAL A 189 11.23 -6.34 10.43
C VAL A 189 10.30 -6.63 9.26
N ALA A 190 10.62 -6.14 8.07
CA ALA A 190 9.91 -6.43 6.83
C ALA A 190 10.86 -6.22 5.65
N ARG A 191 10.89 -7.18 4.71
CA ARG A 191 11.66 -7.09 3.47
C ARG A 191 10.87 -7.74 2.35
N GLN A 192 11.00 -7.21 1.13
CA GLN A 192 10.49 -7.79 -0.09
C GLN A 192 11.55 -7.70 -1.19
N ASP A 193 11.86 -8.83 -1.79
CA ASP A 193 12.69 -8.95 -2.98
C ASP A 193 11.81 -9.40 -4.14
N VAL A 194 11.85 -8.68 -5.25
CA VAL A 194 11.20 -9.09 -6.51
C VAL A 194 12.29 -9.41 -7.50
N HIS A 195 12.34 -10.66 -7.94
CA HIS A 195 13.33 -11.18 -8.88
C HIS A 195 12.70 -11.29 -10.26
N PHE A 196 13.39 -10.77 -11.26
CA PHE A 196 13.01 -10.81 -12.67
C PHE A 196 14.07 -11.54 -13.45
N GLY A 197 13.73 -12.66 -14.08
CA GLY A 197 14.64 -13.46 -14.90
C GLY A 197 14.41 -13.22 -16.39
N GLY A 198 15.46 -12.93 -17.10
CA GLY A 198 15.54 -12.79 -18.55
C GLY A 198 16.66 -13.62 -19.15
N THR A 199 16.81 -13.59 -20.47
CA THR A 199 17.89 -14.31 -21.16
C THR A 199 19.24 -13.73 -20.79
N GLY A 200 20.02 -14.47 -20.01
CA GLY A 200 21.38 -14.08 -19.61
C GLY A 200 21.47 -13.07 -18.48
N GLU A 201 20.35 -12.69 -17.86
CA GLU A 201 20.34 -11.70 -16.76
C GLU A 201 19.28 -11.97 -15.69
N VAL A 202 19.51 -11.41 -14.52
CA VAL A 202 18.52 -11.32 -13.43
C VAL A 202 18.52 -9.89 -12.89
N LEU A 203 17.36 -9.26 -12.84
CA LEU A 203 17.16 -8.00 -12.12
C LEU A 203 16.52 -8.31 -10.77
N THR A 204 17.00 -7.68 -9.70
CA THR A 204 16.35 -7.77 -8.37
C THR A 204 16.03 -6.39 -7.84
N LEU A 205 14.79 -6.19 -7.43
CA LEU A 205 14.34 -5.01 -6.70
C LEU A 205 14.12 -5.39 -5.24
N THR A 206 14.85 -4.73 -4.34
CA THR A 206 14.78 -5.00 -2.89
C THR A 206 14.29 -3.76 -2.15
N HIS A 207 13.34 -3.95 -1.26
CA HIS A 207 12.98 -2.98 -0.24
C HIS A 207 13.05 -3.64 1.14
N GLU A 208 13.71 -2.98 2.10
CA GLU A 208 13.82 -3.44 3.48
C GLU A 208 13.44 -2.31 4.44
N THR A 209 12.48 -2.58 5.31
CA THR A 209 12.10 -1.73 6.44
C THR A 209 13.03 -2.03 7.61
N LEU A 210 13.85 -1.07 8.01
CA LEU A 210 14.80 -1.20 9.12
C LEU A 210 14.20 -0.71 10.45
N SER A 211 13.27 0.25 10.38
CA SER A 211 12.61 0.81 11.56
C SER A 211 11.23 1.38 11.22
N PRO A 212 10.35 1.59 12.23
CA PRO A 212 9.05 2.24 12.03
C PRO A 212 9.13 3.66 11.46
N SER A 213 10.27 4.35 11.58
CA SER A 213 10.48 5.69 10.99
C SER A 213 10.33 5.70 9.47
N SER A 214 10.44 4.57 8.80
CA SER A 214 10.15 4.42 7.36
C SER A 214 8.72 4.84 6.97
N TYR A 215 7.79 4.90 7.92
CA TYR A 215 6.39 5.27 7.69
C TYR A 215 6.13 6.77 7.87
N GLU A 216 7.02 7.52 8.50
CA GLU A 216 6.82 8.93 8.90
C GLU A 216 6.50 9.83 7.70
N VAL A 217 7.29 9.72 6.64
CA VAL A 217 7.09 10.53 5.41
C VAL A 217 5.71 10.25 4.79
N GLY A 218 5.31 8.99 4.68
CA GLY A 218 4.02 8.62 4.12
C GLY A 218 2.83 9.06 4.99
N ILE A 219 2.96 9.00 6.32
CA ILE A 219 1.94 9.50 7.25
C ILE A 219 1.76 11.01 7.04
N LEU A 220 2.83 11.79 7.00
CA LEU A 220 2.77 13.25 6.79
C LEU A 220 2.21 13.61 5.43
N LEU A 221 2.64 12.93 4.36
CA LEU A 221 2.10 13.11 3.02
C LEU A 221 0.59 12.81 2.99
N GLY A 222 0.18 11.70 3.60
CA GLY A 222 -1.23 11.31 3.69
C GLY A 222 -2.08 12.32 4.46
N LEU A 223 -1.63 12.80 5.62
CA LEU A 223 -2.35 13.81 6.42
C LEU A 223 -2.52 15.12 5.66
N ARG A 224 -1.44 15.62 5.02
CA ARG A 224 -1.47 16.87 4.24
C ARG A 224 -2.31 16.74 2.96
N ALA A 225 -2.37 15.55 2.37
CA ALA A 225 -3.24 15.29 1.24
C ALA A 225 -4.71 15.17 1.68
N ALA A 226 -4.99 14.49 2.78
CA ALA A 226 -6.36 14.21 3.23
C ALA A 226 -7.17 15.50 3.46
N ILE A 227 -6.56 16.56 4.04
CA ILE A 227 -7.26 17.82 4.32
C ILE A 227 -7.83 18.47 3.05
N ASN A 228 -7.18 18.30 1.91
CA ASN A 228 -7.58 18.89 0.64
C ASN A 228 -8.31 17.90 -0.29
N THR A 229 -8.44 16.63 0.12
CA THR A 229 -9.08 15.61 -0.69
C THR A 229 -10.60 15.72 -0.60
N THR A 230 -11.27 15.65 -1.76
CA THR A 230 -12.70 15.34 -1.89
C THR A 230 -12.85 14.00 -2.60
N GLY A 231 -13.84 13.20 -2.18
CA GLY A 231 -14.02 11.86 -2.71
C GLY A 231 -13.00 10.86 -2.16
N LEU A 232 -12.65 9.85 -2.95
CA LEU A 232 -11.81 8.72 -2.52
C LEU A 232 -10.50 8.65 -3.31
N VAL A 233 -9.40 8.62 -2.58
CA VAL A 233 -8.05 8.34 -3.11
C VAL A 233 -7.54 7.05 -2.47
N VAL A 234 -6.97 6.15 -3.26
CA VAL A 234 -6.40 4.88 -2.77
C VAL A 234 -4.96 4.76 -3.26
N GLY A 235 -4.05 4.56 -2.31
CA GLY A 235 -2.63 4.38 -2.56
C GLY A 235 -1.81 5.66 -2.32
N LEU A 236 -0.62 5.47 -1.74
CA LEU A 236 0.37 6.54 -1.61
C LEU A 236 0.96 6.94 -2.97
N ASP A 237 1.03 5.99 -3.91
CA ASP A 237 1.42 6.18 -5.31
C ASP A 237 0.58 7.27 -6.01
N ALA A 238 -0.74 7.26 -5.81
CA ALA A 238 -1.63 8.28 -6.33
C ALA A 238 -1.30 9.69 -5.80
N LEU A 239 -0.89 9.79 -4.52
CA LEU A 239 -0.55 11.08 -3.90
C LEU A 239 0.78 11.66 -4.38
N ILE A 240 1.73 10.83 -4.76
CA ILE A 240 3.07 11.25 -5.22
C ILE A 240 3.19 11.30 -6.76
N GLY A 241 2.06 11.15 -7.46
CA GLY A 241 2.00 11.29 -8.92
C GLY A 241 2.65 10.15 -9.70
N LEU A 242 2.76 8.95 -9.12
CA LEU A 242 3.19 7.76 -9.85
C LEU A 242 2.02 7.23 -10.68
N SER A 243 2.04 7.55 -11.97
CA SER A 243 1.12 6.96 -12.95
C SER A 243 1.69 5.63 -13.46
N ALA A 244 0.82 4.68 -13.79
CA ALA A 244 1.26 3.51 -14.54
C ALA A 244 1.88 3.98 -15.88
N PRO A 245 3.08 3.49 -16.27
CA PRO A 245 3.69 3.89 -17.53
C PRO A 245 2.82 3.47 -18.71
N ALA A 246 2.75 4.34 -19.72
CA ALA A 246 2.09 4.02 -20.98
C ALA A 246 2.71 2.76 -21.62
N PRO A 247 1.93 1.95 -22.34
CA PRO A 247 2.46 0.77 -23.05
C PRO A 247 3.56 1.19 -24.03
N VAL A 248 4.77 0.65 -23.86
CA VAL A 248 5.84 0.70 -24.86
C VAL A 248 5.92 -0.67 -25.48
N ASP A 249 5.66 -0.79 -26.78
CA ASP A 249 5.84 -2.03 -27.51
C ASP A 249 7.32 -2.23 -27.83
N VAL A 250 8.01 -2.97 -26.97
CA VAL A 250 9.46 -3.27 -27.12
C VAL A 250 9.70 -4.42 -28.10
N ARG A 251 8.65 -5.14 -28.53
CA ARG A 251 8.77 -6.30 -29.44
C ARG A 251 8.69 -5.93 -30.92
N ALA A 252 8.30 -4.72 -31.25
CA ALA A 252 8.14 -4.28 -32.64
C ALA A 252 9.48 -4.18 -33.40
N ASP A 253 10.62 -3.99 -32.69
CA ASP A 253 11.94 -3.78 -33.36
C ASP A 253 12.85 -5.02 -33.39
N ALA A 254 12.45 -6.15 -32.82
CA ALA A 254 13.30 -7.35 -32.79
C ALA A 254 13.17 -8.26 -34.03
N GLY A 255 12.40 -7.85 -35.04
CA GLY A 255 12.02 -8.67 -36.19
C GLY A 255 12.58 -8.28 -37.56
N ALA A 256 13.51 -7.31 -37.66
CA ALA A 256 13.89 -6.77 -38.98
C ALA A 256 15.31 -7.09 -39.47
N ASP A 257 16.11 -7.88 -38.75
CA ASP A 257 17.44 -8.27 -39.23
C ASP A 257 17.66 -9.78 -39.14
N GLY A 258 17.38 -10.49 -40.23
CA GLY A 258 17.73 -11.91 -40.30
C GLY A 258 17.24 -12.66 -41.52
N ASP A 259 17.38 -12.09 -42.72
CA ASP A 259 17.44 -12.92 -43.90
C ASP A 259 18.16 -12.20 -45.05
N THR A 260 19.46 -12.24 -45.01
CA THR A 260 20.34 -12.13 -46.19
C THR A 260 21.72 -12.71 -45.85
N ALA A 261 21.99 -13.92 -46.25
CA ALA A 261 23.16 -14.52 -46.90
C ALA A 261 23.27 -16.02 -46.66
#